data_95553af02eb6529aefe0f91cc4bbcb8c
#
_entry.id   95553af02eb6529aefe0f91cc4bbcb8c
#
_cell.length_a   1.000
_cell.length_b   1.000
_cell.length_c   1.000
_cell.angle_alpha   90.00
_cell.angle_beta   90.00
_cell.angle_gamma   90.00
#
_symmetry.space_group_name_H-M   'P 1'
#
loop_
_entity.id
_entity.type
_entity.pdbx_description
1 polymer ?
#
loop_
_entity_poly.entity_id
_entity_poly.type
_entity_poly.pdbx_seq_one_letter_code
_entity_poly.pdbx_strand_id
1 'polypeptide(L)'
;RDAVASRVHSLFAQARSNNSDVFSEHEKISVGSRSICDVVIELQRYRLLSDLHESEDWDIMGHAYEQYTSTYLKKKRGQFFTNRLVVDFLSEALDPDYQDIILDPAGGSGGFLTGAMRYVRKKILKSSATNISKQRQLDKHRTNLFMVEISKRLVKIAKTAMILNGDGHTGMTQGDSLGKTSDLNERVVARCGPGKPTIILTKPPFAGVGEGRITDPQVLDNFNTGIRWSTRGGEYFSTGERN
;
A
#
# COMPACT_ATOMS: atom_id res chain seq x y z
N ARG A 1 8.49 -34.27 -7.85
CA ARG A 1 8.12 -33.26 -6.83
C ARG A 1 9.33 -32.41 -6.47
N ASP A 2 10.45 -33.03 -6.13
CA ASP A 2 11.67 -32.32 -5.71
C ASP A 2 12.25 -31.42 -6.80
N ALA A 3 12.22 -31.85 -8.07
CA ALA A 3 12.62 -30.99 -9.18
C ALA A 3 11.79 -29.71 -9.32
N VAL A 4 10.46 -29.80 -9.11
CA VAL A 4 9.56 -28.64 -9.12
C VAL A 4 9.87 -27.71 -7.95
N ALA A 5 10.00 -28.27 -6.75
CA ALA A 5 10.33 -27.49 -5.56
C ALA A 5 11.70 -26.79 -5.70
N SER A 6 12.72 -27.50 -6.20
CA SER A 6 14.04 -26.92 -6.48
C SER A 6 13.96 -25.76 -7.49
N ARG A 7 13.14 -25.89 -8.54
CA ARG A 7 12.93 -24.82 -9.51
C ARG A 7 12.26 -23.60 -8.87
N VAL A 8 11.23 -23.81 -8.03
CA VAL A 8 10.56 -22.71 -7.31
C VAL A 8 11.51 -22.00 -6.35
N HIS A 9 12.34 -22.74 -5.61
CA HIS A 9 13.36 -22.15 -4.74
C HIS A 9 14.38 -21.33 -5.53
N SER A 10 14.82 -21.82 -6.69
CA SER A 10 15.73 -21.07 -7.58
C SER A 10 15.10 -19.78 -8.10
N LEU A 11 13.84 -19.84 -8.55
CA LEU A 11 13.10 -18.66 -9.01
C LEU A 11 12.88 -17.65 -7.86
N PHE A 12 12.58 -18.14 -6.66
CA PHE A 12 12.43 -17.26 -5.50
C PHE A 12 13.76 -16.59 -5.13
N ALA A 13 14.88 -17.30 -5.21
CA ALA A 13 16.20 -16.72 -4.97
C ALA A 13 16.53 -15.60 -5.97
N GLN A 14 16.16 -15.75 -7.25
CA GLN A 14 16.30 -14.71 -8.26
C GLN A 14 15.36 -13.51 -7.97
N ALA A 15 14.08 -13.77 -7.66
CA ALA A 15 13.12 -12.72 -7.30
C ALA A 15 13.59 -11.93 -6.08
N ARG A 16 14.13 -12.60 -5.06
CA ARG A 16 14.70 -11.98 -3.85
C ARG A 16 15.91 -11.11 -4.18
N SER A 17 16.81 -11.59 -5.03
CA SER A 17 17.99 -10.82 -5.45
C SER A 17 17.60 -9.56 -6.23
N ASN A 18 16.60 -9.66 -7.08
CA ASN A 18 16.12 -8.54 -7.91
C ASN A 18 15.28 -7.51 -7.11
N ASN A 19 14.75 -7.90 -5.95
CA ASN A 19 13.87 -7.07 -5.12
C ASN A 19 14.34 -7.11 -3.65
N SER A 20 15.58 -6.69 -3.42
CA SER A 20 16.23 -6.72 -2.09
C SER A 20 15.58 -5.76 -1.07
N ASP A 21 14.82 -4.77 -1.54
CA ASP A 21 14.05 -3.84 -0.71
C ASP A 21 12.68 -4.41 -0.30
N VAL A 22 12.27 -5.55 -0.88
CA VAL A 22 11.03 -6.27 -0.54
C VAL A 22 11.33 -7.51 0.29
N PHE A 23 12.35 -8.28 -0.11
CA PHE A 23 12.70 -9.55 0.50
C PHE A 23 14.04 -9.45 1.24
N SER A 24 14.08 -9.94 2.48
CA SER A 24 15.34 -10.00 3.22
C SER A 24 16.27 -11.08 2.63
N GLU A 25 17.58 -10.88 2.75
CA GLU A 25 18.60 -11.79 2.24
C GLU A 25 18.44 -13.23 2.73
N HIS A 26 17.99 -13.40 3.98
CA HIS A 26 17.83 -14.72 4.62
C HIS A 26 16.44 -15.34 4.42
N GLU A 27 15.57 -14.67 3.69
CA GLU A 27 14.21 -15.15 3.50
C GLU A 27 14.17 -16.38 2.58
N LYS A 28 13.42 -17.39 3.00
CA LYS A 28 13.28 -18.68 2.31
C LYS A 28 11.81 -19.11 2.30
N ILE A 29 11.45 -19.87 1.27
CA ILE A 29 10.19 -20.61 1.27
C ILE A 29 10.37 -21.79 2.23
N SER A 30 9.58 -21.80 3.32
CA SER A 30 9.69 -22.78 4.41
C SER A 30 8.72 -23.95 4.31
N VAL A 31 7.91 -24.00 3.25
CA VAL A 31 6.94 -25.09 3.04
C VAL A 31 7.59 -26.27 2.32
N GLY A 32 7.11 -27.49 2.59
CA GLY A 32 7.68 -28.72 2.01
C GLY A 32 7.38 -28.87 0.51
N SER A 33 8.19 -29.69 -0.17
CA SER A 33 8.10 -29.94 -1.63
C SER A 33 6.70 -30.35 -2.10
N ARG A 34 5.94 -31.09 -1.28
CA ARG A 34 4.57 -31.48 -1.61
C ARG A 34 3.65 -30.26 -1.74
N SER A 35 3.65 -29.41 -0.73
CA SER A 35 2.84 -28.19 -0.74
C SER A 35 3.21 -27.23 -1.88
N ILE A 36 4.51 -27.11 -2.17
CA ILE A 36 4.98 -26.33 -3.32
C ILE A 36 4.39 -26.89 -4.62
N CYS A 37 4.44 -28.21 -4.82
CA CYS A 37 3.89 -28.84 -6.01
C CYS A 37 2.38 -28.65 -6.12
N ASP A 38 1.64 -28.82 -5.02
CA ASP A 38 0.18 -28.67 -5.02
C ASP A 38 -0.21 -27.24 -5.42
N VAL A 39 0.50 -26.22 -4.90
CA VAL A 39 0.30 -24.82 -5.28
C VAL A 39 0.66 -24.57 -6.76
N VAL A 40 1.78 -25.12 -7.24
CA VAL A 40 2.18 -24.95 -8.65
C VAL A 40 1.16 -25.57 -9.59
N ILE A 41 0.68 -26.79 -9.28
CA ILE A 41 -0.36 -27.47 -10.09
C ILE A 41 -1.63 -26.60 -10.18
N GLU A 42 -2.03 -26.00 -9.07
CA GLU A 42 -3.21 -25.13 -9.08
C GLU A 42 -2.99 -23.85 -9.86
N LEU A 43 -1.89 -23.16 -9.62
CA LEU A 43 -1.56 -21.90 -10.29
C LEU A 43 -1.36 -22.04 -11.81
N GLN A 44 -0.86 -23.20 -12.29
CA GLN A 44 -0.69 -23.46 -13.73
C GLN A 44 -2.01 -23.51 -14.52
N ARG A 45 -3.14 -23.62 -13.85
CA ARG A 45 -4.48 -23.58 -14.49
C ARG A 45 -4.88 -22.17 -14.92
N TYR A 46 -4.20 -21.15 -14.44
CA TYR A 46 -4.53 -19.74 -14.66
C TYR A 46 -3.41 -19.02 -15.41
N ARG A 47 -3.79 -18.10 -16.28
CA ARG A 47 -2.84 -17.19 -16.95
C ARG A 47 -2.66 -15.91 -16.14
N LEU A 48 -2.08 -16.05 -14.94
CA LEU A 48 -2.02 -14.97 -13.95
C LEU A 48 -1.51 -13.63 -14.47
N LEU A 49 -0.51 -13.62 -15.38
CA LEU A 49 0.09 -12.37 -15.87
C LEU A 49 -0.68 -11.75 -17.04
N SER A 50 -1.25 -12.55 -17.95
CA SER A 50 -2.07 -12.03 -19.04
C SER A 50 -3.39 -11.48 -18.51
N ASP A 51 -4.00 -12.18 -17.56
CA ASP A 51 -5.26 -11.78 -16.97
C ASP A 51 -5.11 -10.56 -16.05
N LEU A 52 -3.92 -10.38 -15.43
CA LEU A 52 -3.56 -9.17 -14.67
C LEU A 52 -3.50 -7.90 -15.53
N HIS A 53 -3.21 -8.03 -16.83
CA HIS A 53 -3.12 -6.88 -17.73
C HIS A 53 -4.44 -6.59 -18.45
N GLU A 54 -5.31 -7.57 -18.58
CA GLU A 54 -6.55 -7.50 -19.33
C GLU A 54 -7.80 -7.41 -18.45
N SER A 55 -7.79 -8.02 -17.25
CA SER A 55 -8.93 -7.98 -16.33
C SER A 55 -8.89 -6.73 -15.44
N GLU A 56 -10.02 -6.05 -15.39
CA GLU A 56 -10.20 -4.80 -14.66
C GLU A 56 -10.14 -4.96 -13.12
N ASP A 57 -10.06 -6.20 -12.57
CA ASP A 57 -10.46 -6.45 -11.17
C ASP A 57 -9.44 -7.15 -10.25
N TRP A 58 -8.16 -7.26 -10.61
CA TRP A 58 -7.28 -8.18 -9.90
C TRP A 58 -6.22 -7.56 -8.98
N ASP A 59 -6.54 -7.43 -7.70
CA ASP A 59 -5.55 -7.41 -6.63
C ASP A 59 -5.43 -8.81 -5.99
N ILE A 60 -4.76 -9.72 -6.68
CA ILE A 60 -4.55 -11.10 -6.23
C ILE A 60 -3.94 -11.15 -4.83
N MET A 61 -2.95 -10.30 -4.56
CA MET A 61 -2.22 -10.32 -3.29
C MET A 61 -3.07 -9.82 -2.13
N GLY A 62 -3.83 -8.75 -2.33
CA GLY A 62 -4.79 -8.27 -1.34
C GLY A 62 -5.85 -9.32 -1.05
N HIS A 63 -6.46 -9.89 -2.08
CA HIS A 63 -7.46 -10.97 -1.94
C HIS A 63 -6.89 -12.22 -1.27
N ALA A 64 -5.73 -12.70 -1.68
CA ALA A 64 -5.08 -13.86 -1.06
C ALA A 64 -4.80 -13.60 0.41
N TYR A 65 -4.31 -12.41 0.75
CA TYR A 65 -4.07 -12.02 2.13
C TYR A 65 -5.38 -11.93 2.93
N GLU A 66 -6.43 -11.34 2.36
CA GLU A 66 -7.76 -11.27 2.98
C GLU A 66 -8.32 -12.65 3.31
N GLN A 67 -8.23 -13.59 2.36
CA GLN A 67 -8.69 -14.95 2.55
C GLN A 67 -7.85 -15.72 3.57
N TYR A 68 -6.53 -15.56 3.52
CA TYR A 68 -5.61 -16.24 4.42
C TYR A 68 -5.64 -15.69 5.85
N THR A 69 -5.92 -14.40 6.01
CA THR A 69 -5.97 -13.78 7.33
C THR A 69 -7.27 -14.13 8.01
N SER A 70 -7.20 -15.00 9.02
CA SER A 70 -8.38 -15.46 9.76
C SER A 70 -9.17 -14.29 10.36
N THR A 71 -10.49 -14.48 10.51
CA THR A 71 -11.39 -13.51 11.15
C THR A 71 -10.92 -13.08 12.54
N TYR A 72 -10.20 -13.96 13.24
CA TYR A 72 -9.62 -13.69 14.55
C TYR A 72 -8.51 -12.63 14.49
N LEU A 73 -7.60 -12.74 13.52
CA LEU A 73 -6.52 -11.75 13.33
C LEU A 73 -7.06 -10.40 12.87
N LYS A 74 -8.10 -10.42 12.02
CA LYS A 74 -8.80 -9.20 11.57
C LYS A 74 -9.40 -8.45 12.76
N LYS A 75 -10.13 -9.14 13.65
CA LYS A 75 -10.74 -8.54 14.85
C LYS A 75 -9.71 -8.00 15.85
N LYS A 76 -8.62 -8.74 16.06
CA LYS A 76 -7.62 -8.41 17.10
C LYS A 76 -6.74 -7.21 16.72
N ARG A 77 -6.62 -6.86 15.44
CA ARG A 77 -5.72 -5.80 14.94
C ARG A 77 -6.44 -4.64 14.25
N GLY A 78 -7.77 -4.60 14.25
CA GLY A 78 -8.52 -3.54 13.59
C GLY A 78 -8.24 -3.42 12.07
N GLN A 79 -7.67 -4.47 11.46
CA GLN A 79 -7.29 -4.48 10.05
C GLN A 79 -8.51 -4.84 9.21
N PHE A 80 -9.19 -3.82 8.72
CA PHE A 80 -10.29 -3.97 7.77
C PHE A 80 -9.81 -3.57 6.38
N PHE A 81 -9.95 -4.49 5.44
CA PHE A 81 -9.69 -4.19 4.04
C PHE A 81 -10.76 -3.26 3.48
N THR A 82 -10.36 -2.38 2.59
CA THR A 82 -11.30 -1.49 1.92
C THR A 82 -11.98 -2.25 0.78
N ASN A 83 -13.31 -2.18 0.73
CA ASN A 83 -14.08 -2.80 -0.36
C ASN A 83 -13.61 -2.24 -1.71
N ARG A 84 -13.45 -3.10 -2.70
CA ARG A 84 -12.99 -2.73 -4.04
C ARG A 84 -13.88 -1.72 -4.72
N LEU A 85 -15.19 -1.86 -4.59
CA LEU A 85 -16.14 -0.88 -5.14
C LEU A 85 -15.90 0.53 -4.57
N VAL A 86 -15.49 0.63 -3.30
CA VAL A 86 -15.13 1.92 -2.68
C VAL A 86 -13.82 2.45 -3.26
N VAL A 87 -12.83 1.60 -3.48
CA VAL A 87 -11.55 1.98 -4.10
C VAL A 87 -11.77 2.49 -5.52
N ASP A 88 -12.56 1.78 -6.31
CA ASP A 88 -12.85 2.12 -7.70
C ASP A 88 -13.68 3.41 -7.77
N PHE A 89 -14.72 3.54 -6.94
CA PHE A 89 -15.52 4.76 -6.83
C PHE A 89 -14.68 5.99 -6.48
N LEU A 90 -13.79 5.87 -5.48
CA LEU A 90 -12.95 6.99 -5.08
C LEU A 90 -11.90 7.33 -6.14
N SER A 91 -11.36 6.33 -6.85
CA SER A 91 -10.46 6.55 -7.97
C SER A 91 -11.16 7.27 -9.14
N GLU A 92 -12.40 6.91 -9.44
CA GLU A 92 -13.21 7.58 -10.46
C GLU A 92 -13.60 9.00 -10.03
N ALA A 93 -14.02 9.18 -8.79
CA ALA A 93 -14.46 10.49 -8.27
C ALA A 93 -13.32 11.52 -8.20
N LEU A 94 -12.11 11.08 -7.91
CA LEU A 94 -10.92 11.94 -7.84
C LEU A 94 -10.25 12.14 -9.20
N ASP A 95 -10.54 11.26 -10.17
CA ASP A 95 -9.97 11.29 -11.54
C ASP A 95 -8.46 11.57 -11.60
N PRO A 96 -7.61 10.83 -10.87
CA PRO A 96 -6.18 11.10 -10.84
C PRO A 96 -5.53 11.05 -12.22
N ASP A 97 -4.47 11.85 -12.36
CA ASP A 97 -3.59 11.85 -13.53
C ASP A 97 -2.20 11.29 -13.20
N TYR A 98 -1.41 10.96 -14.22
CA TYR A 98 -0.05 10.42 -14.04
C TYR A 98 0.92 11.39 -13.33
N GLN A 99 0.60 12.68 -13.29
CA GLN A 99 1.40 13.70 -12.61
C GLN A 99 1.08 13.83 -11.12
N ASP A 100 -0.11 13.38 -10.72
CA ASP A 100 -0.54 13.48 -9.32
C ASP A 100 0.36 12.69 -8.38
N ILE A 101 0.66 13.30 -7.25
CA ILE A 101 1.37 12.66 -6.14
C ILE A 101 0.29 12.12 -5.20
N ILE A 102 0.16 10.80 -5.18
CA ILE A 102 -0.86 10.10 -4.40
C ILE A 102 -0.23 9.53 -3.14
N LEU A 103 -0.79 9.86 -1.99
CA LEU A 103 -0.36 9.37 -0.68
C LEU A 103 -1.47 8.59 0.02
N ASP A 104 -1.14 7.40 0.52
CA ASP A 104 -1.92 6.67 1.52
C ASP A 104 -1.13 6.58 2.84
N PRO A 105 -1.42 7.42 3.84
CA PRO A 105 -0.72 7.42 5.12
C PRO A 105 -1.11 6.28 6.06
N ALA A 106 -2.07 5.43 5.68
CA ALA A 106 -2.48 4.23 6.44
C ALA A 106 -2.76 3.07 5.46
N GLY A 107 -1.75 2.76 4.63
CA GLY A 107 -1.92 2.05 3.37
C GLY A 107 -2.34 0.59 3.45
N GLY A 108 -2.21 -0.06 4.61
CA GLY A 108 -2.59 -1.45 4.75
C GLY A 108 -1.91 -2.36 3.72
N SER A 109 -2.69 -3.12 2.96
CA SER A 109 -2.19 -3.97 1.87
C SER A 109 -1.95 -3.23 0.54
N GLY A 110 -2.12 -1.91 0.49
CA GLY A 110 -1.90 -1.10 -0.71
C GLY A 110 -3.12 -1.00 -1.65
N GLY A 111 -4.31 -1.33 -1.16
CA GLY A 111 -5.51 -1.40 -1.99
C GLY A 111 -5.86 -0.11 -2.73
N PHE A 112 -5.77 1.05 -2.08
CA PHE A 112 -6.01 2.34 -2.74
C PHE A 112 -4.99 2.65 -3.82
N LEU A 113 -3.72 2.39 -3.56
CA LEU A 113 -2.67 2.69 -4.53
C LEU A 113 -2.70 1.75 -5.73
N THR A 114 -3.00 0.46 -5.53
CA THR A 114 -3.21 -0.47 -6.65
C THR A 114 -4.44 -0.08 -7.48
N GLY A 115 -5.51 0.39 -6.84
CA GLY A 115 -6.71 0.90 -7.52
C GLY A 115 -6.41 2.15 -8.34
N ALA A 116 -5.79 3.16 -7.73
CA ALA A 116 -5.38 4.39 -8.41
C ALA A 116 -4.44 4.10 -9.58
N MET A 117 -3.47 3.20 -9.39
CA MET A 117 -2.54 2.80 -10.45
C MET A 117 -3.26 2.16 -11.64
N ARG A 118 -4.21 1.26 -11.41
CA ARG A 118 -5.03 0.65 -12.48
C ARG A 118 -5.86 1.69 -13.21
N TYR A 119 -6.49 2.60 -12.46
CA TYR A 119 -7.31 3.67 -13.03
C TYR A 119 -6.49 4.56 -13.98
N VAL A 120 -5.37 5.10 -13.52
CA VAL A 120 -4.50 5.98 -14.31
C VAL A 120 -3.90 5.23 -15.50
N ARG A 121 -3.47 3.97 -15.31
CA ARG A 121 -2.98 3.13 -16.40
C ARG A 121 -4.03 2.95 -17.50
N LYS A 122 -5.28 2.63 -17.15
CA LYS A 122 -6.39 2.51 -18.11
C LYS A 122 -6.61 3.80 -18.89
N LYS A 123 -6.56 4.94 -18.18
CA LYS A 123 -6.67 6.28 -18.78
C LYS A 123 -5.54 6.56 -19.79
N ILE A 124 -4.28 6.27 -19.41
CA ILE A 124 -3.12 6.43 -20.30
C ILE A 124 -3.22 5.53 -21.53
N LEU A 125 -3.54 4.24 -21.35
CA LEU A 125 -3.62 3.29 -22.46
C LEU A 125 -4.72 3.63 -23.45
N LYS A 126 -5.86 4.19 -23.00
CA LYS A 126 -6.96 4.65 -23.86
C LYS A 126 -6.69 5.99 -24.56
N SER A 127 -5.68 6.74 -24.14
CA SER A 127 -5.33 8.02 -24.74
C SER A 127 -4.80 7.86 -26.18
N SER A 128 -4.88 8.93 -26.97
CA SER A 128 -4.32 8.99 -28.33
C SER A 128 -2.79 9.22 -28.38
N ALA A 129 -2.13 9.25 -27.21
CA ALA A 129 -0.69 9.47 -27.12
C ALA A 129 0.12 8.33 -27.79
N THR A 130 1.33 8.65 -28.26
CA THR A 130 2.25 7.65 -28.82
C THR A 130 2.69 6.64 -27.76
N ASN A 131 3.11 5.44 -28.16
CA ASN A 131 3.58 4.41 -27.23
C ASN A 131 4.75 4.89 -26.35
N ILE A 132 5.65 5.69 -26.91
CA ILE A 132 6.77 6.29 -26.16
C ILE A 132 6.24 7.26 -25.08
N SER A 133 5.25 8.09 -25.42
CA SER A 133 4.62 9.00 -24.47
C SER A 133 3.87 8.25 -23.37
N LYS A 134 3.10 7.22 -23.74
CA LYS A 134 2.39 6.36 -22.77
C LYS A 134 3.36 5.72 -21.78
N GLN A 135 4.47 5.18 -22.27
CA GLN A 135 5.48 4.58 -21.40
C GLN A 135 6.06 5.60 -20.41
N ARG A 136 6.41 6.79 -20.86
CA ARG A 136 6.90 7.88 -19.99
C ARG A 136 5.87 8.29 -18.93
N GLN A 137 4.59 8.36 -19.30
CA GLN A 137 3.51 8.67 -18.36
C GLN A 137 3.34 7.57 -17.30
N LEU A 138 3.40 6.29 -17.71
CA LEU A 138 3.36 5.16 -16.79
C LEU A 138 4.54 5.18 -15.81
N ASP A 139 5.76 5.42 -16.32
CA ASP A 139 6.96 5.47 -15.48
C ASP A 139 6.90 6.65 -14.50
N LYS A 140 6.38 7.80 -14.94
CA LYS A 140 6.17 8.96 -14.07
C LYS A 140 5.16 8.65 -12.98
N HIS A 141 4.03 8.05 -13.32
CA HIS A 141 2.99 7.68 -12.36
C HIS A 141 3.51 6.72 -11.28
N ARG A 142 4.26 5.70 -11.67
CA ARG A 142 4.87 4.74 -10.73
C ARG A 142 5.74 5.41 -9.66
N THR A 143 6.42 6.50 -10.01
CA THR A 143 7.27 7.25 -9.08
C THR A 143 6.53 8.22 -8.18
N ASN A 144 5.23 8.40 -8.40
CA ASN A 144 4.36 9.34 -7.67
C ASN A 144 3.40 8.66 -6.70
N LEU A 145 3.52 7.34 -6.49
CA LEU A 145 2.68 6.58 -5.56
C LEU A 145 3.43 6.38 -4.25
N PHE A 146 2.83 6.80 -3.15
CA PHE A 146 3.43 6.77 -1.82
C PHE A 146 2.50 6.15 -0.79
N MET A 147 3.07 5.36 0.12
CA MET A 147 2.37 4.72 1.21
C MET A 147 3.21 4.72 2.48
N VAL A 148 2.57 4.99 3.60
CA VAL A 148 3.13 4.74 4.93
C VAL A 148 2.24 3.72 5.64
N GLU A 149 2.86 2.70 6.23
CA GLU A 149 2.17 1.64 6.95
C GLU A 149 3.06 1.15 8.11
N ILE A 150 2.49 1.04 9.30
CA ILE A 150 3.22 0.66 10.51
C ILE A 150 3.65 -0.83 10.48
N SER A 151 2.86 -1.68 9.84
CA SER A 151 3.10 -3.11 9.74
C SER A 151 4.07 -3.45 8.63
N LYS A 152 5.30 -3.83 8.96
CA LYS A 152 6.31 -4.34 8.00
C LYS A 152 5.75 -5.43 7.09
N ARG A 153 4.89 -6.30 7.62
CA ARG A 153 4.25 -7.37 6.84
C ARG A 153 3.31 -6.82 5.76
N LEU A 154 2.50 -5.81 6.10
CA LEU A 154 1.59 -5.18 5.14
C LEU A 154 2.34 -4.38 4.08
N VAL A 155 3.40 -3.66 4.47
CA VAL A 155 4.29 -2.98 3.52
C VAL A 155 4.85 -3.97 2.49
N LYS A 156 5.28 -5.15 2.92
CA LYS A 156 5.78 -6.19 2.02
C LYS A 156 4.68 -6.69 1.06
N ILE A 157 3.48 -6.91 1.56
CA ILE A 157 2.32 -7.32 0.76
C ILE A 157 2.01 -6.23 -0.29
N ALA A 158 1.94 -4.98 0.13
CA ALA A 158 1.70 -3.85 -0.75
C ALA A 158 2.79 -3.73 -1.84
N LYS A 159 4.07 -3.81 -1.46
CA LYS A 159 5.18 -3.81 -2.43
C LYS A 159 5.04 -4.93 -3.45
N THR A 160 4.74 -6.15 -2.99
CA THR A 160 4.55 -7.29 -3.89
C THR A 160 3.36 -7.09 -4.82
N ALA A 161 2.24 -6.56 -4.30
CA ALA A 161 1.08 -6.22 -5.11
C ALA A 161 1.41 -5.18 -6.18
N MET A 162 2.17 -4.14 -5.85
CA MET A 162 2.59 -3.11 -6.80
C MET A 162 3.49 -3.69 -7.89
N ILE A 163 4.47 -4.55 -7.55
CA ILE A 163 5.34 -5.22 -8.53
C ILE A 163 4.50 -6.05 -9.50
N LEU A 164 3.55 -6.84 -9.01
CA LEU A 164 2.66 -7.65 -9.85
C LEU A 164 1.77 -6.80 -10.76
N ASN A 165 1.43 -5.59 -10.34
CA ASN A 165 0.65 -4.64 -11.14
C ASN A 165 1.49 -3.77 -12.07
N GLY A 166 2.79 -4.01 -12.19
CA GLY A 166 3.66 -3.33 -13.15
C GLY A 166 4.63 -2.34 -12.54
N ASP A 167 4.91 -2.49 -11.24
CA ASP A 167 5.87 -1.72 -10.46
C ASP A 167 5.31 -0.39 -9.92
N GLY A 168 6.08 0.27 -9.06
CA GLY A 168 5.69 1.46 -8.28
C GLY A 168 5.92 1.28 -6.77
N HIS A 169 6.56 0.16 -6.38
CA HIS A 169 6.74 -0.26 -4.99
C HIS A 169 7.71 0.61 -4.18
N THR A 170 8.54 1.42 -4.84
CA THR A 170 9.60 2.21 -4.18
C THR A 170 9.08 3.30 -3.25
N GLY A 171 7.82 3.72 -3.40
CA GLY A 171 7.15 4.67 -2.50
C GLY A 171 6.48 4.01 -1.29
N MET A 172 6.48 2.67 -1.19
CA MET A 172 5.85 1.94 -0.09
C MET A 172 6.83 1.81 1.07
N THR A 173 6.55 2.44 2.20
CA THR A 173 7.49 2.50 3.33
C THR A 173 6.85 2.10 4.65
N GLN A 174 7.68 1.53 5.53
CA GLN A 174 7.28 1.30 6.90
C GLN A 174 7.44 2.58 7.71
N GLY A 175 6.45 2.91 8.52
CA GLY A 175 6.51 4.05 9.42
C GLY A 175 5.18 4.29 10.11
N ASP A 176 5.20 5.16 11.10
CA ASP A 176 4.01 5.71 11.74
C ASP A 176 3.74 7.11 11.18
N SER A 177 2.66 7.28 10.45
CA SER A 177 2.28 8.56 9.82
C SER A 177 1.90 9.64 10.82
N LEU A 178 1.56 9.25 12.04
CA LEU A 178 1.26 10.16 13.15
C LEU A 178 2.48 10.42 14.02
N GLY A 179 3.58 9.68 13.80
CA GLY A 179 4.83 9.82 14.50
C GLY A 179 5.64 11.07 14.10
N LYS A 180 6.89 11.10 14.51
CA LYS A 180 7.79 12.20 14.14
C LYS A 180 8.15 12.10 12.66
N THR A 181 8.14 13.22 11.96
CA THR A 181 8.54 13.30 10.54
C THR A 181 9.98 12.81 10.32
N SER A 182 10.85 12.98 11.31
CA SER A 182 12.24 12.48 11.27
C SER A 182 12.33 10.96 11.17
N ASP A 183 11.31 10.23 11.61
CA ASP A 183 11.29 8.77 11.65
C ASP A 183 10.73 8.17 10.37
N LEU A 184 10.22 9.02 9.48
CA LEU A 184 9.71 8.60 8.18
C LEU A 184 10.84 8.51 7.15
N ASN A 185 10.62 7.69 6.13
CA ASN A 185 11.54 7.57 5.01
C ASN A 185 11.77 8.92 4.31
N GLU A 186 13.03 9.29 4.07
CA GLU A 186 13.41 10.57 3.46
C GLU A 186 12.72 10.85 2.13
N ARG A 187 12.49 9.83 1.31
CA ARG A 187 11.78 9.98 0.04
C ARG A 187 10.31 10.37 0.24
N VAL A 188 9.65 9.78 1.25
CA VAL A 188 8.27 10.16 1.61
C VAL A 188 8.24 11.59 2.11
N VAL A 189 9.15 11.97 3.02
CA VAL A 189 9.24 13.34 3.53
C VAL A 189 9.50 14.34 2.41
N ALA A 190 10.44 14.03 1.51
CA ALA A 190 10.79 14.90 0.39
C ALA A 190 9.64 15.10 -0.61
N ARG A 191 8.83 14.05 -0.86
CA ARG A 191 7.79 14.05 -1.90
C ARG A 191 6.38 14.26 -1.35
N CYS A 192 6.13 13.91 -0.09
CA CYS A 192 4.81 13.92 0.53
C CYS A 192 4.76 14.78 1.81
N GLY A 193 5.73 15.65 2.04
CA GLY A 193 5.66 16.64 3.13
C GLY A 193 4.44 17.58 2.98
N PRO A 194 4.17 18.43 3.98
CA PRO A 194 3.01 19.29 3.99
C PRO A 194 2.79 20.06 2.69
N GLY A 195 1.57 19.97 2.15
CA GLY A 195 1.17 20.65 0.91
C GLY A 195 1.70 20.06 -0.40
N LYS A 196 2.45 18.93 -0.37
CA LYS A 196 3.01 18.32 -1.58
C LYS A 196 2.14 17.24 -2.22
N PRO A 197 1.46 16.33 -1.49
CA PRO A 197 0.53 15.41 -2.11
C PRO A 197 -0.61 16.17 -2.77
N THR A 198 -0.94 15.79 -4.02
CA THR A 198 -2.10 16.35 -4.72
C THR A 198 -3.37 15.58 -4.39
N ILE A 199 -3.21 14.28 -4.07
CA ILE A 199 -4.31 13.40 -3.68
C ILE A 199 -3.90 12.59 -2.44
N ILE A 200 -4.80 12.53 -1.46
CA ILE A 200 -4.70 11.64 -0.31
C ILE A 200 -5.88 10.67 -0.37
N LEU A 201 -5.57 9.38 -0.47
CA LEU A 201 -6.53 8.27 -0.45
C LEU A 201 -6.22 7.39 0.75
N THR A 202 -7.04 7.43 1.79
CA THR A 202 -6.74 6.69 3.00
C THR A 202 -7.98 6.23 3.76
N LYS A 203 -7.85 5.13 4.45
CA LYS A 203 -8.80 4.63 5.43
C LYS A 203 -8.04 4.23 6.68
N PRO A 204 -7.82 5.14 7.63
CA PRO A 204 -7.13 4.84 8.88
C PRO A 204 -7.91 3.78 9.68
N PRO A 205 -7.23 3.00 10.52
CA PRO A 205 -7.91 2.05 11.40
C PRO A 205 -8.86 2.78 12.33
N PHE A 206 -9.97 2.12 12.68
CA PHE A 206 -10.84 2.63 13.73
C PHE A 206 -10.13 2.50 15.07
N ALA A 207 -9.92 3.61 15.77
CA ALA A 207 -9.34 3.60 17.10
C ALA A 207 -10.28 2.88 18.07
N GLY A 208 -9.87 1.70 18.53
CA GLY A 208 -10.52 1.03 19.66
C GLY A 208 -10.09 1.68 20.97
N VAL A 209 -10.92 1.55 22.01
CA VAL A 209 -10.54 1.95 23.37
C VAL A 209 -9.32 1.14 23.78
N GLY A 210 -8.15 1.79 23.94
CA GLY A 210 -6.90 1.18 24.41
C GLY A 210 -5.90 0.74 23.32
N GLU A 211 -6.26 0.71 22.03
CA GLU A 211 -5.31 0.40 20.95
C GLU A 211 -4.97 1.67 20.17
N GLY A 212 -3.66 1.96 20.05
CA GLY A 212 -3.16 3.06 19.22
C GLY A 212 -3.34 4.47 19.81
N ARG A 213 -3.59 4.58 21.12
CA ARG A 213 -3.63 5.90 21.75
C ARG A 213 -2.26 6.55 21.72
N ILE A 214 -2.17 7.72 21.08
CA ILE A 214 -0.98 8.55 21.10
C ILE A 214 -0.91 9.24 22.46
N THR A 215 0.17 9.01 23.18
CA THR A 215 0.42 9.60 24.51
C THR A 215 1.68 10.48 24.52
N ASP A 216 2.50 10.42 23.48
CA ASP A 216 3.71 11.26 23.36
C ASP A 216 3.30 12.73 23.17
N PRO A 217 3.62 13.61 24.12
CA PRO A 217 3.28 15.02 24.02
C PRO A 217 3.83 15.71 22.78
N GLN A 218 5.03 15.31 22.33
CA GLN A 218 5.65 15.91 21.13
C GLN A 218 4.91 15.54 19.85
N VAL A 219 4.27 14.39 19.83
CA VAL A 219 3.40 13.96 18.71
C VAL A 219 2.06 14.66 18.78
N LEU A 220 1.44 14.74 19.96
CA LEU A 220 0.15 15.41 20.15
C LEU A 220 0.20 16.90 19.78
N ASP A 221 1.30 17.58 20.08
CA ASP A 221 1.49 19.01 19.75
C ASP A 221 1.53 19.28 18.23
N ASN A 222 1.74 18.27 17.39
CA ASN A 222 1.70 18.41 15.94
C ASN A 222 0.27 18.41 15.35
N PHE A 223 -0.74 18.09 16.15
CA PHE A 223 -2.10 17.97 15.68
C PHE A 223 -3.08 18.84 16.49
N ASN A 224 -3.94 19.59 15.81
CA ASN A 224 -4.98 20.36 16.47
C ASN A 224 -5.90 19.51 17.35
N THR A 225 -6.15 18.25 16.96
CA THR A 225 -6.92 17.27 17.73
C THR A 225 -6.17 16.71 18.94
N GLY A 226 -4.86 16.89 19.00
CA GLY A 226 -4.00 16.52 20.15
C GLY A 226 -4.11 17.52 21.31
N ILE A 227 -4.66 18.70 21.04
CA ILE A 227 -4.77 19.81 21.99
C ILE A 227 -6.24 19.94 22.40
N ARG A 228 -6.47 20.17 23.68
CA ARG A 228 -7.80 20.49 24.19
C ARG A 228 -8.16 21.95 23.88
N TRP A 229 -9.31 22.14 23.25
CA TRP A 229 -9.81 23.46 22.87
C TRP A 229 -11.01 23.86 23.75
N SER A 230 -11.14 25.13 24.04
CA SER A 230 -12.30 25.71 24.71
C SER A 230 -12.87 26.88 23.89
N THR A 231 -14.10 27.27 24.17
CA THR A 231 -14.75 28.40 23.51
C THR A 231 -14.97 29.55 24.51
N ARG A 232 -14.66 30.77 24.09
CA ARG A 232 -14.98 31.98 24.83
C ARG A 232 -15.43 33.06 23.87
N GLY A 233 -16.65 33.58 24.06
CA GLY A 233 -17.21 34.60 23.18
C GLY A 233 -17.44 34.14 21.73
N GLY A 234 -17.59 32.82 21.48
CA GLY A 234 -17.75 32.25 20.13
C GLY A 234 -16.44 31.91 19.41
N GLU A 235 -15.30 32.24 20.01
CA GLU A 235 -13.98 31.90 19.45
C GLU A 235 -13.37 30.67 20.13
N TYR A 236 -12.63 29.85 19.37
CA TYR A 236 -11.89 28.70 19.88
C TYR A 236 -10.49 29.13 20.31
N PHE A 237 -10.05 28.68 21.48
CA PHE A 237 -8.68 28.89 21.94
C PHE A 237 -8.11 27.60 22.56
N SER A 238 -6.82 27.42 22.43
CA SER A 238 -6.11 26.29 23.07
C SER A 238 -6.09 26.50 24.57
N THR A 239 -6.44 25.46 25.34
CA THR A 239 -6.30 25.49 26.81
C THR A 239 -4.87 25.26 27.27
N GLY A 240 -3.96 24.88 26.36
CA GLY A 240 -2.61 24.42 26.70
C GLY A 240 -2.56 23.00 27.26
N GLU A 241 -3.71 22.36 27.46
CA GLU A 241 -3.80 20.96 27.88
C GLU A 241 -3.83 20.04 26.65
N ARG A 242 -3.27 18.83 26.80
CA ARG A 242 -3.32 17.77 25.79
C ARG A 242 -4.49 16.84 26.00
N ASN A 243 -5.01 16.29 24.91
CA ASN A 243 -6.11 15.30 24.93
C ASN A 243 -5.64 13.91 25.38
#